data_2bd43cd5b3e95c073c5f046009615f67
#
_entry.id   2bd43cd5b3e95c073c5f046009615f67
#
_cell.length_a   1.000
_cell.length_b   1.000
_cell.length_c   1.000
_cell.angle_alpha   90.00
_cell.angle_beta   90.00
_cell.angle_gamma   90.00
#
_symmetry.space_group_name_H-M   'P 1'
#
loop_
_entity.id
_entity.type
_entity.pdbx_description
1 polymer ?
#
loop_
_entity_poly.entity_id
_entity_poly.type
_entity_poly.pdbx_seq_one_letter_code
_entity_poly.pdbx_strand_id
1 'polypeptide(L)'
;MLAACVVAFASCQSNGKKSEEKVVESKAVIVEAGTHEPDSVGYIVRVGDVAPEMEMELTDGQKVKLSSLRGKVVMLQFTASWCGVCRKEMPFIEKDILQKHKENPNFALYGIDRDEPLETVKAFAEKTGVTYPLVLDPSADHFAKYADRKAGITRNVLVDKEGKIVMLTRLYNEEEFASLCKKIDEMLAE
;
A
#
# COMPACT_ATOMS: atom_id res chain seq x y z
N MET A 1 -73.20 47.77 0.54
CA MET A 1 -73.75 47.63 -0.83
C MET A 1 -72.76 46.92 -1.69
N LEU A 2 -73.14 45.75 -2.13
CA LEU A 2 -72.87 45.10 -3.43
C LEU A 2 -71.39 44.82 -3.75
N ALA A 3 -70.95 43.75 -4.31
CA ALA A 3 -71.59 42.49 -4.67
C ALA A 3 -70.40 41.52 -5.02
N ALA A 4 -70.57 40.28 -4.80
CA ALA A 4 -69.70 39.19 -5.20
C ALA A 4 -69.60 39.07 -6.73
N CYS A 5 -68.48 38.64 -7.26
CA CYS A 5 -68.47 37.83 -8.47
C CYS A 5 -67.36 36.76 -8.39
N VAL A 6 -67.86 35.55 -8.25
CA VAL A 6 -67.13 34.29 -8.43
C VAL A 6 -67.02 34.03 -9.92
N VAL A 7 -65.87 33.80 -10.46
CA VAL A 7 -65.73 33.13 -11.75
C VAL A 7 -64.79 31.95 -11.61
N ALA A 8 -65.34 30.76 -11.68
CA ALA A 8 -64.64 29.52 -11.88
C ALA A 8 -64.25 29.39 -13.36
N PHE A 9 -63.03 28.98 -13.62
CA PHE A 9 -62.63 28.43 -14.92
C PHE A 9 -61.99 27.05 -14.77
N ALA A 10 -62.54 26.19 -15.53
CA ALA A 10 -62.28 24.78 -15.61
C ALA A 10 -60.93 24.45 -16.25
N SER A 11 -60.39 23.40 -15.77
CA SER A 11 -59.49 22.40 -16.33
C SER A 11 -59.34 22.34 -17.85
N CYS A 12 -58.09 22.33 -18.32
CA CYS A 12 -57.70 21.57 -19.50
C CYS A 12 -56.34 20.90 -19.25
N GLN A 13 -56.37 19.58 -19.14
CA GLN A 13 -55.19 18.71 -19.19
C GLN A 13 -54.66 18.73 -20.64
N SER A 14 -53.34 18.97 -20.78
CA SER A 14 -52.62 18.58 -21.96
C SER A 14 -51.38 17.76 -21.55
N ASN A 15 -51.42 16.52 -21.99
CA ASN A 15 -50.45 15.48 -21.82
C ASN A 15 -49.22 15.80 -22.69
N GLY A 16 -48.11 16.22 -22.06
CA GLY A 16 -46.85 16.43 -22.71
C GLY A 16 -45.79 15.48 -22.10
N LYS A 17 -45.46 14.39 -22.82
CA LYS A 17 -44.33 13.55 -22.53
C LYS A 17 -43.05 14.39 -22.52
N LYS A 18 -42.45 14.56 -21.34
CA LYS A 18 -41.12 15.11 -21.18
C LYS A 18 -40.16 13.95 -20.99
N SER A 19 -39.33 13.75 -21.98
CA SER A 19 -38.18 12.83 -21.93
C SER A 19 -37.29 13.19 -20.75
N GLU A 20 -37.11 12.23 -19.82
CA GLU A 20 -36.14 12.34 -18.73
C GLU A 20 -34.72 12.14 -19.30
N GLU A 21 -34.03 13.26 -19.42
CA GLU A 21 -32.58 13.28 -19.64
C GLU A 21 -31.91 12.92 -18.33
N LYS A 22 -31.36 11.69 -18.27
CA LYS A 22 -30.57 11.20 -17.14
C LYS A 22 -29.26 12.00 -17.08
N VAL A 23 -29.23 13.01 -16.24
CA VAL A 23 -27.98 13.67 -15.85
C VAL A 23 -27.23 12.66 -14.97
N VAL A 24 -26.17 12.07 -15.52
CA VAL A 24 -25.22 11.27 -14.76
C VAL A 24 -24.35 12.24 -13.98
N GLU A 25 -24.75 12.50 -12.74
CA GLU A 25 -23.97 13.26 -11.78
C GLU A 25 -22.75 12.43 -11.39
N SER A 26 -21.59 12.76 -11.98
CA SER A 26 -20.30 12.22 -11.57
C SER A 26 -20.00 12.75 -10.16
N LYS A 27 -20.29 11.94 -9.14
CA LYS A 27 -19.81 12.20 -7.79
C LYS A 27 -18.28 12.16 -7.81
N ALA A 28 -17.68 13.34 -7.84
CA ALA A 28 -16.29 13.50 -7.44
C ALA A 28 -16.19 13.00 -6.00
N VAL A 29 -15.47 11.90 -5.81
CA VAL A 29 -15.09 11.43 -4.47
C VAL A 29 -14.08 12.43 -3.96
N ILE A 30 -14.54 13.39 -3.17
CA ILE A 30 -13.68 14.25 -2.37
C ILE A 30 -13.14 13.32 -1.27
N VAL A 31 -11.88 12.90 -1.40
CA VAL A 31 -11.16 12.25 -0.32
C VAL A 31 -10.85 13.34 0.70
N GLU A 32 -11.74 13.50 1.68
CA GLU A 32 -11.46 14.35 2.83
C GLU A 32 -10.21 13.81 3.54
N ALA A 33 -9.28 14.70 3.85
CA ALA A 33 -8.14 14.41 4.72
C ALA A 33 -8.67 14.07 6.11
N GLY A 34 -9.02 12.80 6.32
CA GLY A 34 -9.60 12.28 7.54
C GLY A 34 -8.61 12.34 8.69
N THR A 35 -9.08 12.83 9.83
CA THR A 35 -8.44 12.73 11.13
C THR A 35 -7.91 11.33 11.38
N HIS A 36 -6.65 11.26 11.81
CA HIS A 36 -5.91 10.03 12.03
C HIS A 36 -6.47 9.26 13.25
N GLU A 37 -7.39 8.33 13.01
CA GLU A 37 -7.52 7.15 13.87
C GLU A 37 -6.36 6.21 13.51
N PRO A 38 -5.53 5.79 14.49
CA PRO A 38 -4.56 4.72 14.21
C PRO A 38 -5.35 3.54 13.68
N ASP A 39 -5.03 3.11 12.45
CA ASP A 39 -5.75 1.98 11.91
C ASP A 39 -5.60 0.79 12.85
N SER A 40 -6.62 -0.07 12.96
CA SER A 40 -6.65 -1.23 13.85
C SER A 40 -5.51 -2.22 13.60
N VAL A 41 -4.69 -1.98 12.56
CA VAL A 41 -3.56 -2.76 12.08
C VAL A 41 -2.20 -2.17 12.48
N GLY A 42 -2.18 -0.94 13.05
CA GLY A 42 -0.98 -0.28 13.58
C GLY A 42 -0.04 0.32 12.54
N TYR A 43 -0.48 0.57 11.30
CA TYR A 43 0.21 1.46 10.38
C TYR A 43 0.06 2.92 10.83
N ILE A 44 1.11 3.73 10.66
CA ILE A 44 1.09 5.19 10.86
C ILE A 44 1.22 5.95 9.54
N VAL A 45 1.34 5.22 8.43
CA VAL A 45 1.34 5.72 7.05
C VAL A 45 0.09 5.23 6.32
N ARG A 46 -0.26 5.88 5.20
CA ARG A 46 -1.44 5.57 4.39
C ARG A 46 -1.08 5.44 2.91
N VAL A 47 -1.94 4.77 2.16
CA VAL A 47 -1.90 4.83 0.69
C VAL A 47 -2.10 6.28 0.24
N GLY A 48 -1.21 6.74 -0.65
CA GLY A 48 -1.12 8.13 -1.11
C GLY A 48 -0.05 8.98 -0.43
N ASP A 49 0.42 8.58 0.76
CA ASP A 49 1.52 9.27 1.43
C ASP A 49 2.83 9.08 0.67
N VAL A 50 3.73 10.05 0.77
CA VAL A 50 5.13 9.86 0.38
C VAL A 50 5.77 8.88 1.38
N ALA A 51 6.39 7.82 0.88
CA ALA A 51 7.06 6.84 1.73
C ALA A 51 8.15 7.52 2.58
N PRO A 52 8.15 7.34 3.91
CA PRO A 52 9.17 7.89 4.80
C PRO A 52 10.58 7.52 4.37
N GLU A 53 11.48 8.50 4.36
CA GLU A 53 12.88 8.28 3.96
C GLU A 53 13.60 7.33 4.91
N MET A 54 14.37 6.40 4.32
CA MET A 54 15.25 5.47 5.02
C MET A 54 16.61 5.41 4.35
N GLU A 55 17.68 5.40 5.15
CA GLU A 55 19.00 4.95 4.72
C GLU A 55 19.15 3.48 5.16
N MET A 56 18.98 2.58 4.21
CA MET A 56 18.96 1.13 4.43
C MET A 56 20.39 0.58 4.38
N GLU A 57 20.88 0.02 5.49
CA GLU A 57 22.14 -0.71 5.54
C GLU A 57 21.87 -2.18 5.28
N LEU A 58 22.44 -2.72 4.20
CA LEU A 58 22.27 -4.12 3.81
C LEU A 58 23.23 -5.03 4.57
N THR A 59 22.96 -6.33 4.57
CA THR A 59 23.81 -7.34 5.24
C THR A 59 25.22 -7.47 4.68
N ASP A 60 25.48 -6.92 3.50
CA ASP A 60 26.82 -6.82 2.88
C ASP A 60 27.54 -5.48 3.18
N GLY A 61 26.92 -4.59 3.95
CA GLY A 61 27.44 -3.28 4.33
C GLY A 61 27.15 -2.17 3.33
N GLN A 62 26.51 -2.46 2.20
CA GLN A 62 26.06 -1.41 1.28
C GLN A 62 24.97 -0.56 1.92
N LYS A 63 24.93 0.74 1.54
CA LYS A 63 23.90 1.68 2.00
C LYS A 63 23.10 2.20 0.82
N VAL A 64 21.79 2.12 0.94
CA VAL A 64 20.84 2.55 -0.08
C VAL A 64 19.83 3.51 0.54
N LYS A 65 19.66 4.70 -0.04
CA LYS A 65 18.58 5.62 0.35
C LYS A 65 17.32 5.29 -0.42
N LEU A 66 16.18 5.25 0.26
CA LEU A 66 14.90 4.99 -0.41
C LEU A 66 14.62 6.03 -1.51
N SER A 67 15.01 7.30 -1.29
CA SER A 67 14.90 8.36 -2.28
C SER A 67 15.73 8.14 -3.54
N SER A 68 16.82 7.38 -3.46
CA SER A 68 17.65 7.04 -4.63
C SER A 68 16.99 6.02 -5.57
N LEU A 69 15.90 5.43 -5.15
CA LEU A 69 15.14 4.44 -5.92
C LEU A 69 13.94 5.07 -6.68
N ARG A 70 13.86 6.41 -6.76
CA ARG A 70 12.86 7.08 -7.59
C ARG A 70 12.95 6.61 -9.03
N GLY A 71 11.82 6.45 -9.70
CA GLY A 71 11.71 5.84 -11.02
C GLY A 71 11.53 4.32 -10.99
N LYS A 72 11.63 3.69 -9.81
CA LYS A 72 11.39 2.26 -9.63
C LYS A 72 10.14 2.02 -8.80
N VAL A 73 9.48 0.90 -9.08
CA VAL A 73 8.51 0.28 -8.16
C VAL A 73 9.31 -0.40 -7.05
N VAL A 74 9.05 -0.04 -5.80
CA VAL A 74 9.79 -0.55 -4.64
C VAL A 74 8.84 -1.30 -3.71
N MET A 75 9.19 -2.53 -3.37
CA MET A 75 8.51 -3.29 -2.32
C MET A 75 9.40 -3.34 -1.08
N LEU A 76 8.86 -2.94 0.06
CA LEU A 76 9.49 -3.05 1.38
C LEU A 76 8.73 -4.09 2.19
N GLN A 77 9.39 -5.19 2.55
CA GLN A 77 8.85 -6.19 3.48
C GLN A 77 9.44 -5.97 4.86
N PHE A 78 8.63 -5.80 5.90
CA PHE A 78 9.10 -5.82 7.28
C PHE A 78 9.03 -7.23 7.84
N THR A 79 10.16 -7.73 8.34
CA THR A 79 10.35 -9.12 8.75
C THR A 79 11.23 -9.25 9.99
N ALA A 80 11.32 -10.45 10.54
CA ALA A 80 12.26 -10.85 11.59
C ALA A 80 12.33 -12.38 11.68
N SER A 81 13.46 -12.92 12.15
CA SER A 81 13.66 -14.37 12.24
C SER A 81 12.71 -15.07 13.22
N TRP A 82 12.30 -14.38 14.27
CA TRP A 82 11.32 -14.87 15.26
C TRP A 82 9.88 -14.83 14.76
N CYS A 83 9.59 -14.19 13.64
CA CYS A 83 8.25 -14.01 13.08
C CYS A 83 7.81 -15.24 12.27
N GLY A 84 6.89 -16.04 12.81
CA GLY A 84 6.38 -17.25 12.14
C GLY A 84 5.63 -16.97 10.84
N VAL A 85 4.85 -15.89 10.79
CA VAL A 85 4.09 -15.49 9.59
C VAL A 85 5.04 -14.99 8.50
N CYS A 86 6.08 -14.22 8.86
CA CYS A 86 7.09 -13.76 7.91
C CYS A 86 7.80 -14.94 7.24
N ARG A 87 8.23 -15.94 8.03
CA ARG A 87 8.85 -17.16 7.50
C ARG A 87 7.94 -17.94 6.55
N LYS A 88 6.62 -17.87 6.76
CA LYS A 88 5.64 -18.48 5.85
C LYS A 88 5.51 -17.69 4.54
N GLU A 89 5.52 -16.36 4.59
CA GLU A 89 5.34 -15.48 3.45
C GLU A 89 6.58 -15.39 2.55
N MET A 90 7.77 -15.32 3.13
CA MET A 90 9.04 -15.06 2.43
C MET A 90 9.32 -15.99 1.24
N PRO A 91 9.07 -17.31 1.27
CA PRO A 91 9.25 -18.16 0.10
C PRO A 91 8.33 -17.81 -1.08
N PHE A 92 7.14 -17.31 -0.81
CA PHE A 92 6.21 -16.84 -1.86
C PHE A 92 6.70 -15.51 -2.44
N ILE A 93 7.18 -14.58 -1.61
CA ILE A 93 7.80 -13.33 -2.07
C ILE A 93 8.99 -13.63 -2.98
N GLU A 94 9.87 -14.55 -2.54
CA GLU A 94 11.01 -14.98 -3.35
C GLU A 94 10.56 -15.52 -4.71
N LYS A 95 9.65 -16.49 -4.71
CA LYS A 95 9.24 -17.21 -5.91
C LYS A 95 8.38 -16.35 -6.84
N ASP A 96 7.33 -15.72 -6.31
CA ASP A 96 6.25 -15.15 -7.12
C ASP A 96 6.45 -13.66 -7.40
N ILE A 97 7.35 -12.99 -6.65
CA ILE A 97 7.69 -11.57 -6.86
C ILE A 97 9.15 -11.44 -7.31
N LEU A 98 10.12 -11.83 -6.49
CA LEU A 98 11.53 -11.57 -6.82
C LEU A 98 11.95 -12.30 -8.09
N GLN A 99 11.76 -13.62 -8.16
CA GLN A 99 12.22 -14.41 -9.31
C GLN A 99 11.56 -13.98 -10.61
N LYS A 100 10.35 -13.45 -10.54
CA LYS A 100 9.62 -12.93 -11.69
C LYS A 100 10.18 -11.58 -12.17
N HIS A 101 10.64 -10.71 -11.26
CA HIS A 101 10.99 -9.33 -11.56
C HIS A 101 12.45 -8.96 -11.35
N LYS A 102 13.32 -9.87 -10.88
CA LYS A 102 14.72 -9.59 -10.55
C LYS A 102 15.55 -9.00 -11.70
N GLU A 103 15.20 -9.30 -12.94
CA GLU A 103 15.87 -8.76 -14.13
C GLU A 103 15.27 -7.42 -14.59
N ASN A 104 14.19 -6.95 -13.97
CA ASN A 104 13.56 -5.68 -14.33
C ASN A 104 14.27 -4.53 -13.60
N PRO A 105 14.96 -3.61 -14.34
CA PRO A 105 15.70 -2.51 -13.73
C PRO A 105 14.81 -1.51 -13.00
N ASN A 106 13.49 -1.53 -13.27
CA ASN A 106 12.51 -0.64 -12.68
C ASN A 106 11.86 -1.25 -11.41
N PHE A 107 12.34 -2.39 -10.92
CA PHE A 107 11.86 -3.02 -9.70
C PHE A 107 12.96 -3.10 -8.64
N ALA A 108 12.58 -2.94 -7.38
CA ALA A 108 13.46 -3.18 -6.23
C ALA A 108 12.66 -3.78 -5.07
N LEU A 109 13.24 -4.75 -4.38
CA LEU A 109 12.66 -5.42 -3.21
C LEU A 109 13.68 -5.46 -2.08
N TYR A 110 13.26 -5.07 -0.88
CA TYR A 110 14.08 -5.11 0.33
C TYR A 110 13.28 -5.71 1.49
N GLY A 111 13.90 -6.62 2.24
CA GLY A 111 13.37 -7.12 3.52
C GLY A 111 14.01 -6.36 4.67
N ILE A 112 13.24 -5.59 5.44
CA ILE A 112 13.72 -4.83 6.61
C ILE A 112 13.59 -5.73 7.85
N ASP A 113 14.73 -6.19 8.35
CA ASP A 113 14.79 -7.10 9.49
C ASP A 113 14.90 -6.32 10.79
N ARG A 114 13.87 -6.44 11.60
CA ARG A 114 13.67 -5.64 12.80
C ARG A 114 14.20 -6.28 14.07
N ASP A 115 14.89 -5.47 14.88
CA ASP A 115 15.33 -5.80 16.25
C ASP A 115 16.35 -6.96 16.31
N GLU A 116 17.11 -7.21 15.23
CA GLU A 116 18.06 -8.32 15.17
C GLU A 116 19.46 -7.85 14.72
N PRO A 117 20.53 -8.48 15.24
CA PRO A 117 21.90 -8.19 14.83
C PRO A 117 22.23 -8.85 13.49
N LEU A 118 23.23 -8.32 12.80
CA LEU A 118 23.70 -8.76 11.48
C LEU A 118 23.81 -10.29 11.32
N GLU A 119 24.42 -10.97 12.30
CA GLU A 119 24.66 -12.43 12.20
C GLU A 119 23.33 -13.22 12.23
N THR A 120 22.34 -12.74 12.99
CA THR A 120 21.00 -13.34 13.00
C THR A 120 20.31 -13.14 11.66
N VAL A 121 20.41 -11.95 11.10
CA VAL A 121 19.78 -11.61 9.79
C VAL A 121 20.40 -12.45 8.67
N LYS A 122 21.72 -12.63 8.65
CA LYS A 122 22.41 -13.51 7.69
C LYS A 122 21.94 -14.96 7.81
N ALA A 123 21.95 -15.50 9.02
CA ALA A 123 21.49 -16.86 9.27
C ALA A 123 20.01 -17.05 8.91
N PHE A 124 19.21 -16.01 9.09
CA PHE A 124 17.79 -15.99 8.71
C PHE A 124 17.62 -16.05 7.18
N ALA A 125 18.37 -15.26 6.42
CA ALA A 125 18.36 -15.31 4.96
C ALA A 125 18.73 -16.71 4.44
N GLU A 126 19.82 -17.31 4.96
CA GLU A 126 20.25 -18.67 4.62
C GLU A 126 19.15 -19.70 4.91
N LYS A 127 18.54 -19.63 6.10
CA LYS A 127 17.51 -20.58 6.53
C LYS A 127 16.23 -20.49 5.70
N THR A 128 15.83 -19.29 5.28
CA THR A 128 14.62 -19.06 4.46
C THR A 128 14.89 -19.28 2.98
N GLY A 129 16.15 -19.23 2.54
CA GLY A 129 16.55 -19.37 1.14
C GLY A 129 16.18 -18.17 0.27
N VAL A 130 15.86 -17.01 0.88
CA VAL A 130 15.58 -15.79 0.12
C VAL A 130 16.85 -15.16 -0.41
N THR A 131 16.77 -14.58 -1.60
CA THR A 131 17.92 -13.97 -2.29
C THR A 131 17.81 -12.46 -2.44
N TYR A 132 16.66 -11.86 -2.07
CA TYR A 132 16.54 -10.40 -2.03
C TYR A 132 17.30 -9.80 -0.84
N PRO A 133 17.81 -8.57 -0.99
CA PRO A 133 18.58 -7.91 0.06
C PRO A 133 17.81 -7.76 1.36
N LEU A 134 18.42 -8.14 2.47
CA LEU A 134 17.92 -7.83 3.81
C LEU A 134 18.63 -6.59 4.36
N VAL A 135 17.85 -5.74 4.99
CA VAL A 135 18.24 -4.45 5.59
C VAL A 135 18.23 -4.60 7.10
N LEU A 136 19.26 -4.07 7.75
CA LEU A 136 19.37 -4.06 9.20
C LEU A 136 18.53 -2.94 9.80
N ASP A 137 17.67 -3.27 10.76
CA ASP A 137 16.91 -2.33 11.58
C ASP A 137 17.00 -2.71 13.07
N PRO A 138 18.22 -2.74 13.65
CA PRO A 138 18.48 -3.30 15.00
C PRO A 138 17.78 -2.52 16.13
N SER A 139 17.33 -1.32 15.88
CA SER A 139 16.61 -0.46 16.84
C SER A 139 15.14 -0.23 16.47
N ALA A 140 14.62 -0.91 15.44
CA ALA A 140 13.28 -0.72 14.89
C ALA A 140 12.97 0.72 14.43
N ASP A 141 14.00 1.49 14.05
CA ASP A 141 13.81 2.90 13.66
C ASP A 141 13.23 3.02 12.26
N HIS A 142 13.53 2.10 11.36
CA HIS A 142 12.89 2.02 10.05
C HIS A 142 11.44 1.57 10.18
N PHE A 143 11.19 0.52 10.96
CA PHE A 143 9.83 0.04 11.24
C PHE A 143 8.95 1.14 11.84
N ALA A 144 9.49 1.90 12.81
CA ALA A 144 8.77 2.97 13.51
C ALA A 144 8.37 4.16 12.62
N LYS A 145 8.92 4.26 11.41
CA LYS A 145 8.48 5.26 10.42
C LYS A 145 7.21 4.84 9.68
N TYR A 146 6.86 3.57 9.70
CA TYR A 146 5.73 3.00 8.95
C TYR A 146 4.63 2.46 9.87
N ALA A 147 4.96 2.02 11.07
CA ALA A 147 4.02 1.43 12.00
C ALA A 147 4.36 1.75 13.46
N ASP A 148 3.37 1.65 14.35
CA ASP A 148 3.60 1.72 15.78
C ASP A 148 4.64 0.68 16.20
N ARG A 149 5.60 1.07 17.06
CA ARG A 149 6.68 0.18 17.52
C ARG A 149 6.18 -1.11 18.18
N LYS A 150 4.97 -1.10 18.75
CA LYS A 150 4.35 -2.28 19.38
C LYS A 150 3.51 -3.10 18.42
N ALA A 151 3.32 -2.62 17.17
CA ALA A 151 2.55 -3.34 16.19
C ALA A 151 3.25 -4.63 15.73
N GLY A 152 2.46 -5.58 15.22
CA GLY A 152 3.00 -6.81 14.62
C GLY A 152 3.89 -6.51 13.43
N ILE A 153 4.93 -7.33 13.22
CA ILE A 153 6.02 -7.06 12.26
C ILE A 153 5.61 -7.32 10.81
N THR A 154 4.88 -8.39 10.50
CA THR A 154 4.60 -8.82 9.11
C THR A 154 3.83 -7.75 8.36
N ARG A 155 4.51 -7.04 7.45
CA ARG A 155 3.96 -5.94 6.67
C ARG A 155 4.68 -5.83 5.35
N ASN A 156 3.92 -5.48 4.30
CA ASN A 156 4.52 -5.09 3.03
C ASN A 156 4.02 -3.69 2.65
N VAL A 157 4.93 -2.87 2.14
CA VAL A 157 4.66 -1.52 1.65
C VAL A 157 5.09 -1.48 0.19
N LEU A 158 4.16 -1.22 -0.71
CA LEU A 158 4.44 -1.03 -2.12
C LEU A 158 4.48 0.47 -2.44
N VAL A 159 5.56 0.90 -3.07
CA VAL A 159 5.86 2.30 -3.38
C VAL A 159 6.00 2.45 -4.90
N ASP A 160 5.38 3.48 -5.46
CA ASP A 160 5.45 3.78 -6.90
C ASP A 160 6.76 4.49 -7.31
N LYS A 161 6.87 4.77 -8.61
CA LYS A 161 8.04 5.43 -9.23
C LYS A 161 8.27 6.85 -8.69
N GLU A 162 7.21 7.52 -8.24
CA GLU A 162 7.23 8.85 -7.62
C GLU A 162 7.55 8.80 -6.12
N GLY A 163 7.54 7.62 -5.53
CA GLY A 163 7.82 7.39 -4.11
C GLY A 163 6.60 7.50 -3.21
N LYS A 164 5.40 7.35 -3.76
CA LYS A 164 4.17 7.30 -2.98
C LYS A 164 3.81 5.85 -2.65
N ILE A 165 3.27 5.65 -1.47
CA ILE A 165 2.71 4.37 -1.04
C ILE A 165 1.43 4.11 -1.84
N VAL A 166 1.36 2.97 -2.51
CA VAL A 166 0.21 2.58 -3.33
C VAL A 166 -0.52 1.34 -2.82
N MET A 167 0.13 0.56 -1.96
CA MET A 167 -0.50 -0.57 -1.28
C MET A 167 0.19 -0.86 0.05
N LEU A 168 -0.59 -1.27 1.03
CA LEU A 168 -0.15 -1.73 2.34
C LEU A 168 -0.81 -3.08 2.62
N THR A 169 -0.03 -4.09 3.01
CA THR A 169 -0.57 -5.40 3.41
C THR A 169 -0.12 -5.74 4.84
N ARG A 170 -0.83 -6.64 5.50
CA ARG A 170 -0.50 -7.08 6.84
C ARG A 170 -0.78 -8.57 7.02
N LEU A 171 0.18 -9.26 7.66
CA LEU A 171 0.17 -10.72 7.76
C LEU A 171 0.27 -11.37 6.38
N TYR A 172 0.02 -12.67 6.31
CA TYR A 172 -0.03 -13.40 5.04
C TYR A 172 -1.46 -13.93 4.81
N ASN A 173 -2.08 -13.42 3.76
CA ASN A 173 -3.34 -13.88 3.22
C ASN A 173 -3.16 -14.10 1.72
N GLU A 174 -3.61 -15.23 1.19
CA GLU A 174 -3.37 -15.61 -0.21
C GLU A 174 -4.04 -14.66 -1.23
N GLU A 175 -5.24 -14.16 -0.93
CA GLU A 175 -5.96 -13.24 -1.82
C GLU A 175 -5.29 -11.84 -1.83
N GLU A 176 -4.89 -11.35 -0.65
CA GLU A 176 -4.19 -10.07 -0.53
C GLU A 176 -2.81 -10.16 -1.18
N PHE A 177 -2.08 -11.28 -0.99
CA PHE A 177 -0.80 -11.52 -1.63
C PHE A 177 -0.91 -11.60 -3.16
N ALA A 178 -1.94 -12.28 -3.69
CA ALA A 178 -2.21 -12.30 -5.12
C ALA A 178 -2.51 -10.89 -5.67
N SER A 179 -3.24 -10.08 -4.89
CA SER A 179 -3.53 -8.69 -5.25
C SER A 179 -2.25 -7.82 -5.25
N LEU A 180 -1.33 -8.05 -4.30
CA LEU A 180 -0.02 -7.41 -4.27
C LEU A 180 0.82 -7.77 -5.49
N CYS A 181 0.91 -9.06 -5.85
CA CYS A 181 1.62 -9.51 -7.05
C CYS A 181 1.04 -8.86 -8.32
N LYS A 182 -0.28 -8.87 -8.46
CA LYS A 182 -0.97 -8.25 -9.60
C LYS A 182 -0.69 -6.75 -9.68
N LYS A 183 -0.71 -6.04 -8.54
CA LYS A 183 -0.42 -4.60 -8.50
C LYS A 183 1.01 -4.29 -8.95
N ILE A 184 1.99 -5.09 -8.53
CA ILE A 184 3.38 -4.97 -8.99
C ILE A 184 3.47 -5.17 -10.50
N ASP A 185 2.82 -6.22 -11.04
CA ASP A 185 2.80 -6.51 -12.48
C ASP A 185 2.24 -5.32 -13.29
N GLU A 186 1.10 -4.77 -12.85
CA GLU A 186 0.46 -3.61 -13.48
C GLU A 186 1.40 -2.40 -13.53
N MET A 187 2.02 -2.05 -12.41
CA MET A 187 2.92 -0.89 -12.30
C MET A 187 4.22 -1.03 -13.08
N LEU A 188 4.66 -2.26 -13.33
CA LEU A 188 5.87 -2.53 -14.13
C LEU A 188 5.57 -2.63 -15.63
N ALA A 189 4.30 -2.76 -16.02
CA ALA A 189 3.86 -2.74 -17.42
C ALA A 189 3.64 -1.32 -17.96
N GLU A 190 3.55 -0.31 -17.10
CA GLU A 190 3.46 1.13 -17.43
C GLU A 190 4.85 1.72 -17.75
#